data_58887bd98cfb50f59aab30b4f469751a
#
_entry.id   58887bd98cfb50f59aab30b4f469751a
#
_cell.length_a   1.000
_cell.length_b   1.000
_cell.length_c   1.000
_cell.angle_alpha   90.00
_cell.angle_beta   90.00
_cell.angle_gamma   90.00
#
_symmetry.space_group_name_H-M   'P 1'
#
loop_
_entity.id
_entity.type
_entity.pdbx_description
1 polymer ?
#
loop_
_entity_poly.entity_id
_entity_poly.type
_entity_poly.pdbx_seq_one_letter_code
_entity_poly.pdbx_strand_id
1 'polypeptide(L)'
;MGVRYAEKQGETLKTLDGQSRQLQAQNLLITAHNVPVALAGVMGGENTEVSTSTQNIVLEAAIFDPVAVRKSARSQGGLRSEASTRYERGVNLAELETATHRAIELIVQLAGGKISSQAVVDRRPDLTLQPRTIKLRLERLNQILGPIDDDGEPGEISPEDVERTLTALGCQLVVTEGEIEETVWNVVVPPYRYRDLEREIDLIEEVARLYGYDRFMDTLPSESTAGFLSLDEELLRRIRAAFRAVGLNEVIQYSYALEKLNNGSQVEIVNPMFTEYSTLRSELISGLIHSFQTNLAQGNGALQGFEISKIFGRDETGLIETDVLAGIIGGDPGIGRWTTGGKPQPLSWFEAKGILESVCHSLKIPVEYQADRSDPKLHPGRTASLWLQGQKLGYFGQLHPQLRQEKDLPAAVYVFQLNLDPILNYLAAEERLVPVFKNYSTFPASDRDIAFFASVDLSLADIQKSIAKAGGELLEAVEVFDEYRGANVPDGQRSLAIRSIYRALDRTLTDADVEPLQQKIRDVLVEKFRVTLRS
;
A
#
# COMPACT_ATOMS: atom_id res chain seq x y z
N MET A 1 21.87 47.58 -11.46
CA MET A 1 21.34 46.32 -10.87
C MET A 1 20.37 45.67 -11.84
N GLY A 2 20.38 44.37 -11.94
CA GLY A 2 19.46 43.60 -12.79
C GLY A 2 19.08 42.30 -12.14
N VAL A 3 18.02 41.66 -12.66
CA VAL A 3 17.57 40.33 -12.25
C VAL A 3 17.49 39.44 -13.50
N ARG A 4 18.11 38.29 -13.48
CA ARG A 4 18.08 37.32 -14.58
C ARG A 4 18.28 35.89 -14.08
N TYR A 5 18.01 34.94 -14.91
CA TYR A 5 18.49 33.56 -14.70
C TYR A 5 19.96 33.44 -15.10
N ALA A 6 20.62 32.39 -14.59
CA ALA A 6 21.99 32.08 -15.05
C ALA A 6 21.97 31.70 -16.54
N GLU A 7 22.81 32.34 -17.34
CA GLU A 7 22.79 32.21 -18.81
C GLU A 7 23.92 31.33 -19.34
N LYS A 8 25.03 31.23 -18.59
CA LYS A 8 26.24 30.55 -19.05
C LYS A 8 26.54 29.29 -18.28
N GLN A 9 26.80 28.21 -18.99
CA GLN A 9 27.36 27.02 -18.42
C GLN A 9 28.75 27.33 -17.81
N GLY A 10 28.95 27.10 -16.51
CA GLY A 10 30.20 27.43 -15.82
C GLY A 10 30.21 28.79 -15.09
N GLU A 11 29.11 29.53 -15.10
CA GLU A 11 28.98 30.74 -14.27
C GLU A 11 29.04 30.36 -12.77
N THR A 12 29.80 31.14 -11.99
CA THR A 12 30.00 30.85 -10.56
C THR A 12 29.70 32.05 -9.70
N LEU A 13 29.29 31.79 -8.46
CA LEU A 13 29.10 32.82 -7.44
C LEU A 13 29.69 32.29 -6.11
N LYS A 14 30.57 33.07 -5.49
CA LYS A 14 31.00 32.80 -4.12
C LYS A 14 29.98 33.47 -3.18
N THR A 15 29.32 32.68 -2.37
CA THR A 15 28.26 33.10 -1.44
C THR A 15 28.81 33.49 -0.08
N LEU A 16 28.01 34.20 0.74
CA LEU A 16 28.40 34.71 2.07
C LEU A 16 28.89 33.62 3.04
N ASP A 17 28.56 32.34 2.81
CA ASP A 17 29.08 31.20 3.54
C ASP A 17 30.46 30.72 3.08
N GLY A 18 31.11 31.50 2.21
CA GLY A 18 32.46 31.23 1.67
C GLY A 18 32.53 30.16 0.60
N GLN A 19 31.40 29.54 0.20
CA GLN A 19 31.38 28.48 -0.79
C GLN A 19 31.27 29.00 -2.22
N SER A 20 32.09 28.46 -3.13
CA SER A 20 31.97 28.72 -4.55
C SER A 20 30.93 27.79 -5.19
N ARG A 21 29.88 28.35 -5.75
CA ARG A 21 28.74 27.62 -6.29
C ARG A 21 28.71 27.68 -7.78
N GLN A 22 28.56 26.53 -8.43
CA GLN A 22 28.30 26.44 -9.86
C GLN A 22 26.83 26.78 -10.13
N LEU A 23 26.58 27.80 -10.94
CA LEU A 23 25.22 28.27 -11.23
C LEU A 23 24.59 27.42 -12.33
N GLN A 24 23.31 27.10 -12.15
CA GLN A 24 22.51 26.33 -13.10
C GLN A 24 21.43 27.22 -13.70
N ALA A 25 20.93 26.87 -14.89
CA ALA A 25 19.96 27.67 -15.65
C ALA A 25 18.69 28.09 -14.86
N GLN A 26 18.31 27.32 -13.84
CA GLN A 26 17.17 27.64 -12.98
C GLN A 26 17.49 28.60 -11.82
N ASN A 27 18.76 28.98 -11.65
CA ASN A 27 19.14 29.92 -10.58
C ASN A 27 18.78 31.37 -10.98
N LEU A 28 17.93 31.98 -10.17
CA LEU A 28 17.59 33.38 -10.28
C LEU A 28 18.68 34.21 -9.60
N LEU A 29 19.22 35.18 -10.29
CA LEU A 29 20.37 35.99 -9.87
C LEU A 29 20.02 37.45 -9.77
N ILE A 30 20.59 38.12 -8.76
CA ILE A 30 20.74 39.56 -8.77
C ILE A 30 22.12 39.88 -9.35
N THR A 31 22.16 40.85 -10.24
CA THR A 31 23.39 41.20 -10.94
C THR A 31 23.71 42.68 -10.83
N ALA A 32 25.01 43.00 -10.80
CA ALA A 32 25.54 44.36 -11.00
C ALA A 32 26.38 44.35 -12.26
N HIS A 33 26.07 45.20 -13.24
CA HIS A 33 26.73 45.22 -14.57
C HIS A 33 26.77 43.82 -15.22
N ASN A 34 25.69 43.05 -15.08
CA ASN A 34 25.54 41.68 -15.55
C ASN A 34 26.40 40.62 -14.84
N VAL A 35 27.14 40.98 -13.78
CA VAL A 35 27.90 40.06 -12.94
C VAL A 35 27.03 39.62 -11.78
N PRO A 36 26.92 38.30 -11.47
CA PRO A 36 26.17 37.83 -10.32
C PRO A 36 26.70 38.36 -9.00
N VAL A 37 25.80 38.94 -8.19
CA VAL A 37 26.11 39.46 -6.84
C VAL A 37 25.30 38.78 -5.74
N ALA A 38 24.22 38.09 -6.09
CA ALA A 38 23.45 37.26 -5.15
C ALA A 38 22.64 36.20 -5.88
N LEU A 39 22.36 35.09 -5.16
CA LEU A 39 21.26 34.19 -5.48
C LEU A 39 19.97 34.86 -4.95
N ALA A 40 19.09 35.26 -5.86
CA ALA A 40 17.89 36.03 -5.54
C ALA A 40 16.99 35.33 -4.52
N GLY A 41 16.72 35.98 -3.38
CA GLY A 41 15.93 35.44 -2.28
C GLY A 41 16.54 34.25 -1.55
N VAL A 42 17.81 33.90 -1.83
CA VAL A 42 18.50 32.77 -1.18
C VAL A 42 19.69 33.25 -0.36
N MET A 43 20.75 33.76 -1.01
CA MET A 43 21.95 34.20 -0.31
C MET A 43 22.75 35.22 -1.11
N GLY A 44 23.27 36.24 -0.44
CA GLY A 44 24.18 37.22 -1.02
C GLY A 44 25.53 36.67 -1.43
N GLY A 45 26.23 37.38 -2.30
CA GLY A 45 27.61 37.09 -2.69
C GLY A 45 28.63 37.72 -1.74
N GLU A 46 29.71 36.98 -1.45
CA GLU A 46 30.81 37.41 -0.59
C GLU A 46 31.43 38.74 -1.07
N ASN A 47 31.59 38.91 -2.39
CA ASN A 47 32.25 40.11 -2.97
C ASN A 47 31.48 41.40 -2.74
N THR A 48 30.22 41.34 -2.31
CA THR A 48 29.35 42.50 -2.05
C THR A 48 28.92 42.58 -0.59
N GLU A 49 29.57 41.83 0.28
CA GLU A 49 29.37 41.89 1.71
C GLU A 49 29.72 43.24 2.31
N VAL A 50 28.92 43.71 3.25
CA VAL A 50 29.18 44.94 3.97
C VAL A 50 30.36 44.73 4.93
N SER A 51 31.37 45.60 4.83
CA SER A 51 32.58 45.58 5.63
C SER A 51 32.78 46.85 6.45
N THR A 52 33.77 46.92 7.31
CA THR A 52 34.13 48.10 8.09
C THR A 52 34.56 49.31 7.22
N SER A 53 34.91 49.08 5.93
CA SER A 53 35.27 50.12 4.99
C SER A 53 34.10 50.58 4.08
N THR A 54 32.93 49.95 4.19
CA THR A 54 31.78 50.25 3.33
C THR A 54 31.19 51.60 3.65
N GLN A 55 31.11 52.49 2.68
CA GLN A 55 30.54 53.83 2.80
C GLN A 55 29.23 54.01 2.05
N ASN A 56 29.01 53.24 1.01
CA ASN A 56 27.79 53.29 0.18
C ASN A 56 27.18 51.88 0.11
N ILE A 57 25.88 51.83 0.30
CA ILE A 57 25.12 50.58 0.24
C ILE A 57 23.98 50.70 -0.77
N VAL A 58 23.58 49.59 -1.34
CA VAL A 58 22.35 49.43 -2.11
C VAL A 58 21.45 48.49 -1.33
N LEU A 59 20.33 48.99 -0.80
CA LEU A 59 19.32 48.18 -0.19
C LEU A 59 18.42 47.59 -1.27
N GLU A 60 18.37 46.28 -1.34
CA GLU A 60 17.44 45.54 -2.18
C GLU A 60 16.20 45.20 -1.38
N ALA A 61 15.04 45.54 -1.94
CA ALA A 61 13.75 45.03 -1.46
C ALA A 61 12.98 44.48 -2.66
N ALA A 62 12.66 43.22 -2.63
CA ALA A 62 12.10 42.54 -3.79
C ALA A 62 11.07 41.47 -3.39
N ILE A 63 10.25 41.12 -4.36
CA ILE A 63 9.38 39.94 -4.32
C ILE A 63 9.83 39.01 -5.45
N PHE A 64 10.13 37.81 -5.11
CA PHE A 64 10.53 36.77 -6.04
C PHE A 64 9.44 35.70 -6.16
N ASP A 65 9.37 35.06 -7.32
CA ASP A 65 8.53 33.87 -7.47
C ASP A 65 8.97 32.76 -6.48
N PRO A 66 8.08 32.27 -5.59
CA PRO A 66 8.44 31.28 -4.58
C PRO A 66 8.98 29.98 -5.13
N VAL A 67 8.49 29.57 -6.33
CA VAL A 67 8.94 28.35 -7.01
C VAL A 67 10.35 28.53 -7.56
N ALA A 68 10.66 29.70 -8.11
CA ALA A 68 12.00 30.01 -8.61
C ALA A 68 13.03 30.01 -7.47
N VAL A 69 12.70 30.62 -6.32
CA VAL A 69 13.57 30.61 -5.13
C VAL A 69 13.80 29.18 -4.63
N ARG A 70 12.73 28.39 -4.51
CA ARG A 70 12.82 26.98 -4.09
C ARG A 70 13.68 26.13 -5.03
N LYS A 71 13.52 26.29 -6.35
CA LYS A 71 14.33 25.61 -7.34
C LYS A 71 15.80 26.04 -7.26
N SER A 72 16.07 27.34 -7.09
CA SER A 72 17.42 27.87 -6.91
C SER A 72 18.09 27.27 -5.66
N ALA A 73 17.42 27.29 -4.52
CA ALA A 73 17.94 26.74 -3.26
C ALA A 73 18.24 25.24 -3.36
N ARG A 74 17.31 24.47 -3.91
CA ARG A 74 17.48 23.00 -4.09
C ARG A 74 18.63 22.64 -5.02
N SER A 75 18.79 23.35 -6.11
CA SER A 75 19.87 23.08 -7.09
C SER A 75 21.27 23.35 -6.54
N GLN A 76 21.39 24.08 -5.44
CA GLN A 76 22.64 24.38 -4.75
C GLN A 76 22.87 23.46 -3.52
N GLY A 77 22.48 22.21 -3.63
CA GLY A 77 22.64 21.20 -2.57
C GLY A 77 21.67 21.39 -1.40
N GLY A 78 20.51 21.99 -1.64
CA GLY A 78 19.53 22.26 -0.60
C GLY A 78 19.92 23.44 0.29
N LEU A 79 20.59 24.44 -0.27
CA LEU A 79 21.00 25.66 0.46
C LEU A 79 19.79 26.31 1.14
N ARG A 80 19.86 26.39 2.45
CA ARG A 80 18.77 26.92 3.27
C ARG A 80 19.26 28.13 4.07
N SER A 81 18.58 29.26 3.90
CA SER A 81 18.80 30.48 4.66
C SER A 81 17.46 30.98 5.23
N GLU A 82 17.51 31.91 6.16
CA GLU A 82 16.31 32.59 6.67
C GLU A 82 15.55 33.30 5.55
N ALA A 83 16.28 33.90 4.59
CA ALA A 83 15.68 34.50 3.40
C ALA A 83 14.98 33.45 2.53
N SER A 84 15.68 32.36 2.14
CA SER A 84 15.09 31.33 1.29
C SER A 84 13.85 30.68 1.90
N THR A 85 13.87 30.46 3.22
CA THR A 85 12.73 29.89 3.95
C THR A 85 11.48 30.79 3.89
N ARG A 86 11.68 32.11 3.90
CA ARG A 86 10.56 33.07 3.78
C ARG A 86 10.12 33.24 2.33
N TYR A 87 11.07 33.46 1.41
CA TYR A 87 10.75 33.66 -0.01
C TYR A 87 10.12 32.45 -0.67
N GLU A 88 10.55 31.23 -0.34
CA GLU A 88 9.95 30.01 -0.91
C GLU A 88 8.48 29.77 -0.48
N ARG A 89 8.08 30.39 0.64
CA ARG A 89 6.69 30.42 1.11
C ARG A 89 5.91 31.61 0.60
N GLY A 90 6.61 32.61 0.06
CA GLY A 90 6.10 33.86 -0.45
C GLY A 90 6.08 34.98 0.58
N VAL A 91 6.53 36.13 0.13
CA VAL A 91 6.57 37.38 0.88
C VAL A 91 5.32 38.20 0.60
N ASN A 92 4.84 38.94 1.60
CA ASN A 92 3.69 39.81 1.46
C ASN A 92 4.04 41.05 0.61
N LEU A 93 3.28 41.22 -0.47
CA LEU A 93 3.48 42.29 -1.41
C LEU A 93 3.13 43.68 -0.82
N ALA A 94 2.06 43.73 -0.02
CA ALA A 94 1.56 45.00 0.53
C ALA A 94 2.52 45.62 1.57
N GLU A 95 3.32 44.77 2.22
CA GLU A 95 4.24 45.22 3.28
C GLU A 95 5.64 45.58 2.74
N LEU A 96 5.90 45.34 1.46
CA LEU A 96 7.23 45.58 0.86
C LEU A 96 7.70 47.03 1.05
N GLU A 97 6.85 48.01 0.75
CA GLU A 97 7.17 49.40 0.89
C GLU A 97 7.34 49.80 2.36
N THR A 98 6.43 49.39 3.25
CA THR A 98 6.48 49.65 4.68
C THR A 98 7.78 49.12 5.29
N ALA A 99 8.12 47.87 4.97
CA ALA A 99 9.35 47.20 5.45
C ALA A 99 10.60 47.93 4.88
N THR A 100 10.56 48.35 3.63
CA THR A 100 11.66 49.04 2.99
C THR A 100 11.90 50.42 3.63
N HIS A 101 10.84 51.20 3.81
CA HIS A 101 10.93 52.51 4.48
C HIS A 101 11.45 52.36 5.91
N ARG A 102 10.96 51.36 6.67
CA ARG A 102 11.44 51.12 8.04
C ARG A 102 12.92 50.74 8.07
N ALA A 103 13.38 49.89 7.14
CA ALA A 103 14.78 49.54 7.03
C ALA A 103 15.66 50.77 6.69
N ILE A 104 15.25 51.61 5.77
CA ILE A 104 15.94 52.85 5.41
C ILE A 104 16.00 53.78 6.62
N GLU A 105 14.89 54.01 7.30
CA GLU A 105 14.82 54.85 8.51
C GLU A 105 15.83 54.38 9.57
N LEU A 106 15.87 53.11 9.86
CA LEU A 106 16.81 52.54 10.84
C LEU A 106 18.27 52.69 10.40
N ILE A 107 18.58 52.44 9.12
CA ILE A 107 19.94 52.62 8.60
C ILE A 107 20.37 54.11 8.74
N VAL A 108 19.51 55.05 8.34
CA VAL A 108 19.80 56.50 8.48
C VAL A 108 20.00 56.87 9.93
N GLN A 109 19.15 56.42 10.83
CA GLN A 109 19.22 56.70 12.25
C GLN A 109 20.48 56.14 12.91
N LEU A 110 20.82 54.87 12.62
CA LEU A 110 21.91 54.16 13.31
C LEU A 110 23.27 54.41 12.68
N ALA A 111 23.35 54.59 11.36
CA ALA A 111 24.60 54.77 10.63
C ALA A 111 24.84 56.21 10.15
N GLY A 112 23.94 57.18 10.37
CA GLY A 112 24.08 58.55 9.95
C GLY A 112 24.07 58.79 8.43
N GLY A 113 23.53 57.83 7.68
CA GLY A 113 23.50 57.82 6.21
C GLY A 113 22.55 58.85 5.61
N LYS A 114 22.68 59.07 4.31
CA LYS A 114 21.76 59.90 3.51
C LYS A 114 21.24 59.07 2.33
N ILE A 115 19.94 59.15 2.07
CA ILE A 115 19.35 58.58 0.88
C ILE A 115 19.85 59.32 -0.35
N SER A 116 20.44 58.59 -1.30
CA SER A 116 20.93 59.15 -2.55
C SER A 116 19.85 59.10 -3.66
N SER A 117 19.31 57.90 -3.86
CA SER A 117 18.29 57.67 -4.88
C SER A 117 17.49 56.41 -4.62
N GLN A 118 16.31 56.34 -5.18
CA GLN A 118 15.47 55.13 -5.15
C GLN A 118 15.03 54.82 -6.60
N ALA A 119 14.98 53.54 -6.93
CA ALA A 119 14.43 53.07 -8.19
C ALA A 119 13.47 51.91 -7.93
N VAL A 120 12.33 51.93 -8.57
CA VAL A 120 11.33 50.87 -8.49
C VAL A 120 11.12 50.28 -9.88
N VAL A 121 11.15 48.97 -9.98
CA VAL A 121 10.84 48.24 -11.21
C VAL A 121 9.73 47.24 -10.88
N ASP A 122 8.54 47.56 -11.37
CA ASP A 122 7.38 46.65 -11.29
C ASP A 122 6.97 46.29 -12.73
N ARG A 123 7.02 45.03 -13.07
CA ARG A 123 6.63 44.49 -14.38
C ARG A 123 5.34 43.67 -14.33
N ARG A 124 4.67 43.66 -13.21
CA ARG A 124 3.36 43.01 -13.15
C ARG A 124 2.40 43.76 -14.06
N PRO A 125 1.55 43.04 -14.83
CA PRO A 125 0.41 43.69 -15.45
C PRO A 125 -0.38 44.36 -14.36
N ASP A 126 -1.13 45.43 -14.68
CA ASP A 126 -1.99 46.20 -13.77
C ASP A 126 -2.99 45.35 -12.95
N LEU A 127 -2.50 44.30 -12.33
CA LEU A 127 -3.08 43.69 -11.15
C LEU A 127 -2.90 44.70 -10.03
N THR A 128 -3.46 45.89 -10.29
CA THR A 128 -3.81 46.81 -9.25
C THR A 128 -4.19 45.98 -8.05
N LEU A 129 -3.70 46.37 -6.91
CA LEU A 129 -4.17 46.01 -5.61
C LEU A 129 -5.65 46.40 -5.48
N GLN A 130 -6.51 45.89 -6.40
CA GLN A 130 -7.94 45.98 -6.22
C GLN A 130 -8.27 45.18 -4.99
N PRO A 131 -8.97 45.79 -4.05
CA PRO A 131 -9.35 45.10 -2.82
C PRO A 131 -10.06 43.81 -3.17
N ARG A 132 -9.53 42.70 -2.72
CA ARG A 132 -10.23 41.41 -2.87
C ARG A 132 -11.44 41.42 -1.93
N THR A 133 -12.61 41.24 -2.52
CA THR A 133 -13.88 41.18 -1.79
C THR A 133 -14.43 39.78 -1.89
N ILE A 134 -14.78 39.20 -0.75
CA ILE A 134 -15.35 37.86 -0.63
C ILE A 134 -16.73 37.99 -0.01
N LYS A 135 -17.74 37.35 -0.63
CA LYS A 135 -19.08 37.30 -0.06
C LYS A 135 -19.10 36.27 1.08
N LEU A 136 -19.62 36.66 2.27
CA LEU A 136 -19.80 35.78 3.42
C LEU A 136 -21.27 35.80 3.82
N ARG A 137 -21.87 34.62 3.95
CA ARG A 137 -23.26 34.40 4.36
C ARG A 137 -23.29 33.80 5.77
N LEU A 138 -24.04 34.40 6.69
CA LEU A 138 -24.18 33.91 8.05
C LEU A 138 -24.81 32.51 8.11
N GLU A 139 -25.88 32.30 7.36
CA GLU A 139 -26.55 30.98 7.26
C GLU A 139 -25.55 29.90 6.83
N ARG A 140 -24.76 30.19 5.76
CA ARG A 140 -23.75 29.25 5.28
C ARG A 140 -22.65 28.98 6.28
N LEU A 141 -22.24 29.98 7.03
CA LEU A 141 -21.25 29.86 8.12
C LEU A 141 -21.77 28.91 9.18
N ASN A 142 -22.97 29.15 9.71
CA ASN A 142 -23.57 28.32 10.75
C ASN A 142 -23.87 26.90 10.24
N GLN A 143 -24.29 26.76 8.99
CA GLN A 143 -24.48 25.43 8.38
C GLN A 143 -23.20 24.60 8.31
N ILE A 144 -22.07 25.22 8.01
CA ILE A 144 -20.77 24.53 7.90
C ILE A 144 -20.19 24.22 9.26
N LEU A 145 -20.22 25.18 10.18
CA LEU A 145 -19.60 25.04 11.49
C LEU A 145 -20.43 24.22 12.47
N GLY A 146 -21.74 24.17 12.25
CA GLY A 146 -22.67 23.50 13.17
C GLY A 146 -22.93 24.28 14.44
N PRO A 147 -23.67 23.70 15.39
CA PRO A 147 -24.07 24.36 16.62
C PRO A 147 -22.88 24.62 17.56
N ILE A 148 -22.93 25.75 18.26
CA ILE A 148 -22.03 26.05 19.36
C ILE A 148 -22.67 25.64 20.69
N ASP A 149 -21.82 25.38 21.69
CA ASP A 149 -22.28 25.16 23.07
C ASP A 149 -22.52 26.53 23.75
N ASP A 150 -23.79 26.85 23.96
CA ASP A 150 -24.24 28.02 24.66
C ASP A 150 -24.87 27.60 26.01
N ASP A 151 -24.03 27.52 27.06
CA ASP A 151 -24.38 27.03 28.39
C ASP A 151 -25.09 25.64 28.40
N GLY A 152 -24.70 24.75 27.52
CA GLY A 152 -25.23 23.38 27.37
C GLY A 152 -26.40 23.26 26.40
N GLU A 153 -26.84 24.33 25.78
CA GLU A 153 -27.87 24.34 24.74
C GLU A 153 -27.26 24.64 23.36
N PRO A 154 -27.81 24.08 22.27
CA PRO A 154 -27.34 24.37 20.94
C PRO A 154 -27.60 25.83 20.54
N GLY A 155 -26.54 26.59 20.27
CA GLY A 155 -26.61 27.95 19.77
C GLY A 155 -26.01 28.11 18.37
N GLU A 156 -26.06 29.33 17.84
CA GLU A 156 -25.44 29.69 16.55
C GLU A 156 -24.47 30.84 16.76
N ILE A 157 -23.45 30.94 15.90
CA ILE A 157 -22.53 32.09 15.91
C ILE A 157 -23.30 33.33 15.49
N SER A 158 -23.21 34.38 16.34
CA SER A 158 -23.89 35.63 16.12
C SER A 158 -23.24 36.51 15.04
N PRO A 159 -23.99 37.40 14.36
CA PRO A 159 -23.40 38.40 13.45
C PRO A 159 -22.29 39.22 14.12
N GLU A 160 -22.48 39.60 15.36
CA GLU A 160 -21.54 40.40 16.16
C GLU A 160 -20.21 39.68 16.36
N ASP A 161 -20.24 38.35 16.57
CA ASP A 161 -19.02 37.53 16.70
C ASP A 161 -18.28 37.42 15.39
N VAL A 162 -18.97 37.28 14.27
CA VAL A 162 -18.36 37.28 12.94
C VAL A 162 -17.68 38.63 12.66
N GLU A 163 -18.41 39.74 12.87
CA GLU A 163 -17.89 41.08 12.64
C GLU A 163 -16.69 41.40 13.54
N ARG A 164 -16.78 41.07 14.81
CA ARG A 164 -15.68 41.24 15.79
C ARG A 164 -14.44 40.46 15.35
N THR A 165 -14.64 39.20 14.96
CA THR A 165 -13.55 38.29 14.60
C THR A 165 -12.82 38.74 13.35
N LEU A 166 -13.56 38.97 12.26
CA LEU A 166 -12.97 39.37 10.97
C LEU A 166 -12.40 40.78 11.00
N THR A 167 -12.99 41.71 11.78
CA THR A 167 -12.43 43.06 11.98
C THR A 167 -11.12 42.99 12.74
N ALA A 168 -10.99 42.12 13.74
CA ALA A 168 -9.74 41.92 14.49
C ALA A 168 -8.62 41.37 13.55
N LEU A 169 -8.94 40.67 12.49
CA LEU A 169 -8.02 40.22 11.46
C LEU A 169 -7.70 41.29 10.38
N GLY A 170 -8.27 42.50 10.53
CA GLY A 170 -8.07 43.61 9.59
C GLY A 170 -8.97 43.55 8.35
N CYS A 171 -9.96 42.68 8.32
CA CYS A 171 -10.97 42.68 7.28
C CYS A 171 -11.94 43.85 7.46
N GLN A 172 -12.46 44.41 6.38
CA GLN A 172 -13.54 45.39 6.40
C GLN A 172 -14.82 44.72 5.92
N LEU A 173 -15.88 44.80 6.74
CA LEU A 173 -17.17 44.17 6.42
C LEU A 173 -18.14 45.27 6.00
N VAL A 174 -18.78 45.05 4.85
CA VAL A 174 -19.86 45.89 4.36
C VAL A 174 -21.11 45.02 4.24
N VAL A 175 -22.10 45.33 5.06
CA VAL A 175 -23.40 44.63 5.00
C VAL A 175 -24.05 44.94 3.64
N THR A 176 -24.41 43.89 2.93
CA THR A 176 -25.20 44.03 1.69
C THR A 176 -26.66 44.19 2.10
N GLU A 177 -27.33 45.22 1.61
CA GLU A 177 -28.78 45.36 1.79
C GLU A 177 -29.49 44.20 1.08
N GLY A 178 -29.97 43.24 1.83
CA GLY A 178 -30.76 42.07 1.42
C GLY A 178 -31.90 41.89 2.38
N GLU A 179 -32.90 41.09 2.00
CA GLU A 179 -34.11 40.82 2.79
C GLU A 179 -33.75 40.46 4.23
N ILE A 180 -34.65 40.86 5.15
CA ILE A 180 -34.45 40.87 6.62
C ILE A 180 -34.05 39.53 7.24
N GLU A 181 -34.00 38.45 6.50
CA GLU A 181 -33.73 37.08 6.99
C GLU A 181 -32.31 36.55 6.68
N GLU A 182 -31.50 37.18 5.80
CA GLU A 182 -30.15 36.69 5.48
C GLU A 182 -29.10 37.78 5.68
N THR A 183 -28.34 37.70 6.77
CA THR A 183 -27.15 38.56 6.95
C THR A 183 -26.04 38.13 6.00
N VAL A 184 -25.67 39.01 5.08
CA VAL A 184 -24.63 38.81 4.07
C VAL A 184 -23.65 39.99 4.10
N TRP A 185 -22.36 39.69 4.20
CA TRP A 185 -21.29 40.68 4.11
C TRP A 185 -20.51 40.55 2.81
N ASN A 186 -20.13 41.69 2.28
CA ASN A 186 -18.99 41.79 1.38
C ASN A 186 -17.76 42.09 2.23
N VAL A 187 -16.89 41.09 2.40
CA VAL A 187 -15.70 41.18 3.23
C VAL A 187 -14.51 41.58 2.38
N VAL A 188 -13.99 42.78 2.61
CA VAL A 188 -12.76 43.25 1.96
C VAL A 188 -11.59 42.68 2.72
N VAL A 189 -10.82 41.82 2.07
CA VAL A 189 -9.65 41.15 2.63
C VAL A 189 -8.46 42.11 2.69
N PRO A 190 -7.72 42.19 3.78
CA PRO A 190 -6.51 43.00 3.85
C PRO A 190 -5.42 42.42 2.94
N PRO A 191 -4.59 43.25 2.26
CA PRO A 191 -3.62 42.79 1.27
C PRO A 191 -2.61 41.76 1.79
N TYR A 192 -2.27 41.79 3.09
CA TYR A 192 -1.36 40.81 3.68
C TYR A 192 -1.96 39.39 3.84
N ARG A 193 -3.28 39.24 3.64
CA ARG A 193 -3.99 37.95 3.65
C ARG A 193 -4.42 37.49 2.25
N TYR A 194 -3.95 38.12 1.16
CA TYR A 194 -4.34 37.74 -0.20
C TYR A 194 -3.85 36.37 -0.65
N ARG A 195 -2.99 35.72 0.12
CA ARG A 195 -2.44 34.41 -0.23
C ARG A 195 -3.23 33.24 0.35
N ASP A 196 -4.03 33.49 1.36
CA ASP A 196 -4.76 32.48 2.10
C ASP A 196 -6.28 32.73 2.14
N LEU A 197 -6.74 33.98 2.14
CA LEU A 197 -8.17 34.29 2.11
C LEU A 197 -8.61 34.54 0.66
N GLU A 198 -9.16 33.50 0.01
CA GLU A 198 -9.59 33.56 -1.37
C GLU A 198 -11.07 33.27 -1.57
N ARG A 199 -11.67 32.47 -0.68
CA ARG A 199 -13.03 31.95 -0.79
C ARG A 199 -13.81 32.17 0.49
N GLU A 200 -15.13 32.04 0.43
CA GLU A 200 -16.03 32.11 1.57
C GLU A 200 -15.61 31.15 2.70
N ILE A 201 -15.22 29.92 2.35
CA ILE A 201 -14.80 28.91 3.34
C ILE A 201 -13.54 29.33 4.12
N ASP A 202 -12.65 30.10 3.50
CA ASP A 202 -11.43 30.56 4.15
C ASP A 202 -11.78 31.61 5.25
N LEU A 203 -12.84 32.44 5.03
CA LEU A 203 -13.36 33.34 6.06
C LEU A 203 -14.09 32.58 7.18
N ILE A 204 -14.84 31.54 6.83
CA ILE A 204 -15.51 30.66 7.80
C ILE A 204 -14.48 29.96 8.71
N GLU A 205 -13.38 29.48 8.15
CA GLU A 205 -12.26 28.90 8.91
C GLU A 205 -11.71 29.90 9.93
N GLU A 206 -11.47 31.16 9.51
CA GLU A 206 -10.94 32.19 10.41
C GLU A 206 -11.88 32.49 11.57
N VAL A 207 -13.19 32.52 11.30
CA VAL A 207 -14.18 32.70 12.37
C VAL A 207 -14.13 31.52 13.32
N ALA A 208 -14.15 30.28 12.85
CA ALA A 208 -14.10 29.09 13.68
C ALA A 208 -12.83 29.04 14.54
N ARG A 209 -11.67 29.33 13.91
CA ARG A 209 -10.37 29.30 14.57
C ARG A 209 -10.24 30.29 15.72
N LEU A 210 -10.77 31.51 15.55
CA LEU A 210 -10.70 32.56 16.59
C LEU A 210 -11.86 32.50 17.57
N TYR A 211 -12.99 31.93 17.20
CA TYR A 211 -14.09 31.64 18.11
C TYR A 211 -13.68 30.58 19.13
N GLY A 212 -12.94 29.54 18.69
CA GLY A 212 -12.42 28.42 19.46
C GLY A 212 -13.12 27.12 19.08
N TYR A 213 -12.33 26.14 18.60
CA TYR A 213 -12.87 24.84 18.18
C TYR A 213 -13.52 24.04 19.31
N ASP A 214 -13.10 24.28 20.54
CA ASP A 214 -13.62 23.70 21.77
C ASP A 214 -15.04 24.18 22.14
N ARG A 215 -15.53 25.22 21.48
CA ARG A 215 -16.89 25.74 21.68
C ARG A 215 -17.93 25.16 20.76
N PHE A 216 -17.53 24.36 19.77
CA PHE A 216 -18.47 23.70 18.88
C PHE A 216 -18.93 22.37 19.49
N MET A 217 -20.23 22.10 19.37
CA MET A 217 -20.80 20.84 19.86
C MET A 217 -20.35 19.68 19.00
N ASP A 218 -20.02 18.56 19.62
CA ASP A 218 -19.82 17.29 18.91
C ASP A 218 -21.14 16.81 18.33
N THR A 219 -21.17 16.61 17.02
CA THR A 219 -22.34 16.09 16.33
C THR A 219 -22.02 14.78 15.63
N LEU A 220 -22.97 13.86 15.66
CA LEU A 220 -22.86 12.64 14.86
C LEU A 220 -23.27 12.92 13.42
N PRO A 221 -22.62 12.30 12.42
CA PRO A 221 -23.06 12.39 11.05
C PRO A 221 -24.51 11.88 10.92
N SER A 222 -25.33 12.55 10.11
CA SER A 222 -26.68 12.05 9.81
C SER A 222 -26.58 10.72 9.08
N GLU A 223 -27.20 9.68 9.63
CA GLU A 223 -27.29 8.39 8.96
C GLU A 223 -28.33 8.47 7.83
N SER A 224 -27.87 8.40 6.59
CA SER A 224 -28.76 8.34 5.43
C SER A 224 -29.13 6.91 5.02
N THR A 225 -28.19 5.96 5.18
CA THR A 225 -28.39 4.55 4.81
C THR A 225 -27.52 3.65 5.68
N ALA A 226 -28.03 2.44 5.96
CA ALA A 226 -27.21 1.41 6.59
C ALA A 226 -26.03 1.05 5.68
N GLY A 227 -24.83 0.96 6.27
CA GLY A 227 -23.65 0.49 5.54
C GLY A 227 -23.81 -0.97 5.13
N PHE A 228 -23.29 -1.35 3.98
CA PHE A 228 -23.19 -2.74 3.53
C PHE A 228 -21.80 -3.02 2.95
N LEU A 229 -21.41 -4.26 2.99
CA LEU A 229 -20.19 -4.71 2.34
C LEU A 229 -20.48 -5.09 0.88
N SER A 230 -19.57 -4.77 -0.02
CA SER A 230 -19.60 -5.38 -1.35
C SER A 230 -19.36 -6.88 -1.24
N LEU A 231 -19.83 -7.65 -2.20
CA LEU A 231 -19.64 -9.10 -2.23
C LEU A 231 -18.14 -9.46 -2.19
N ASP A 232 -17.32 -8.75 -2.93
CA ASP A 232 -15.87 -8.99 -2.96
C ASP A 232 -15.22 -8.79 -1.58
N GLU A 233 -15.60 -7.72 -0.87
CA GLU A 233 -15.08 -7.48 0.47
C GLU A 233 -15.57 -8.53 1.48
N GLU A 234 -16.80 -9.01 1.36
CA GLU A 234 -17.30 -10.11 2.18
C GLU A 234 -16.51 -11.40 1.92
N LEU A 235 -16.27 -11.74 0.66
CA LEU A 235 -15.48 -12.90 0.27
C LEU A 235 -14.02 -12.80 0.72
N LEU A 236 -13.40 -11.62 0.59
CA LEU A 236 -12.06 -11.36 1.10
C LEU A 236 -11.97 -11.55 2.62
N ARG A 237 -12.96 -11.08 3.37
CA ARG A 237 -13.03 -11.30 4.82
C ARG A 237 -13.16 -12.78 5.17
N ARG A 238 -13.93 -13.54 4.41
CA ARG A 238 -14.05 -14.99 4.57
C ARG A 238 -12.72 -15.69 4.29
N ILE A 239 -12.00 -15.30 3.24
CA ILE A 239 -10.67 -15.84 2.92
C ILE A 239 -9.69 -15.52 4.05
N ARG A 240 -9.60 -14.28 4.51
CA ARG A 240 -8.76 -13.87 5.65
C ARG A 240 -9.06 -14.68 6.92
N ALA A 241 -10.35 -14.86 7.21
CA ALA A 241 -10.78 -15.65 8.36
C ALA A 241 -10.33 -17.11 8.24
N ALA A 242 -10.41 -17.73 7.06
CA ALA A 242 -9.98 -19.10 6.83
C ALA A 242 -8.46 -19.27 7.04
N PHE A 243 -7.63 -18.34 6.56
CA PHE A 243 -6.18 -18.38 6.78
C PHE A 243 -5.81 -18.18 8.26
N ARG A 244 -6.47 -17.26 8.94
CA ARG A 244 -6.25 -17.06 10.38
C ARG A 244 -6.70 -18.27 11.21
N ALA A 245 -7.76 -18.95 10.80
CA ALA A 245 -8.25 -20.14 11.51
C ALA A 245 -7.26 -21.31 11.51
N VAL A 246 -6.40 -21.40 10.50
CA VAL A 246 -5.32 -22.41 10.43
C VAL A 246 -4.00 -21.92 11.05
N GLY A 247 -3.99 -20.76 11.71
CA GLY A 247 -2.86 -20.24 12.47
C GLY A 247 -1.90 -19.33 11.70
N LEU A 248 -2.27 -18.85 10.51
CA LEU A 248 -1.47 -17.85 9.79
C LEU A 248 -1.85 -16.44 10.22
N ASN A 249 -0.84 -15.57 10.30
CA ASN A 249 -1.01 -14.14 10.57
C ASN A 249 -1.03 -13.36 9.26
N GLU A 250 -1.95 -12.41 9.12
CA GLU A 250 -1.93 -11.49 8.00
C GLU A 250 -0.78 -10.50 8.16
N VAL A 251 0.00 -10.30 7.11
CA VAL A 251 1.09 -9.34 7.06
C VAL A 251 0.90 -8.41 5.87
N ILE A 252 1.43 -7.21 5.97
CA ILE A 252 1.38 -6.20 4.91
C ILE A 252 2.80 -5.71 4.65
N GLN A 253 3.24 -5.82 3.41
CA GLN A 253 4.54 -5.39 2.94
C GLN A 253 4.42 -4.16 2.06
N TYR A 254 5.51 -3.39 1.96
CA TYR A 254 5.59 -2.34 0.95
C TYR A 254 5.50 -2.92 -0.46
N SER A 255 4.89 -2.18 -1.38
CA SER A 255 4.74 -2.58 -2.79
C SER A 255 6.04 -2.48 -3.61
N TYR A 256 7.16 -2.20 -2.97
CA TYR A 256 8.47 -2.13 -3.61
C TYR A 256 9.11 -3.51 -3.72
N ALA A 257 9.89 -3.72 -4.78
CA ALA A 257 10.72 -4.90 -4.92
C ALA A 257 11.96 -4.78 -4.02
N LEU A 258 12.26 -5.83 -3.26
CA LEU A 258 13.49 -5.91 -2.45
C LEU A 258 14.73 -6.21 -3.31
N GLU A 259 14.53 -6.81 -4.47
CA GLU A 259 15.59 -7.16 -5.40
C GLU A 259 15.22 -6.66 -6.80
N LYS A 260 16.12 -5.91 -7.43
CA LYS A 260 15.95 -5.48 -8.82
C LYS A 260 16.28 -6.64 -9.76
N LEU A 261 15.30 -7.05 -10.56
CA LEU A 261 15.51 -8.07 -11.58
C LEU A 261 16.04 -7.42 -12.87
N ASN A 262 17.13 -7.96 -13.43
CA ASN A 262 17.75 -7.40 -14.63
C ASN A 262 17.04 -7.79 -15.96
N ASN A 263 15.84 -8.33 -15.89
CA ASN A 263 15.08 -8.84 -17.04
C ASN A 263 14.06 -7.84 -17.64
N GLY A 264 14.00 -6.62 -17.09
CA GLY A 264 13.08 -5.57 -17.58
C GLY A 264 11.59 -5.81 -17.29
N SER A 265 11.24 -6.87 -16.55
CA SER A 265 9.84 -7.20 -16.24
C SER A 265 9.24 -6.38 -15.11
N GLN A 266 10.07 -5.76 -14.27
CA GLN A 266 9.62 -4.94 -13.16
C GLN A 266 9.26 -3.52 -13.61
N VAL A 267 8.28 -2.93 -12.93
CA VAL A 267 7.87 -1.54 -13.14
C VAL A 267 8.78 -0.61 -12.37
N GLU A 268 9.51 0.25 -13.08
CA GLU A 268 10.38 1.26 -12.47
C GLU A 268 9.60 2.52 -12.06
N ILE A 269 9.96 3.07 -10.89
CA ILE A 269 9.44 4.35 -10.39
C ILE A 269 10.35 5.46 -10.90
N VAL A 270 9.77 6.47 -11.55
CA VAL A 270 10.53 7.56 -12.20
C VAL A 270 11.33 8.38 -11.19
N ASN A 271 10.75 8.65 -10.01
CA ASN A 271 11.34 9.48 -8.96
C ASN A 271 11.21 8.80 -7.58
N PRO A 272 11.91 7.67 -7.35
CA PRO A 272 11.79 6.94 -6.10
C PRO A 272 12.29 7.77 -4.92
N MET A 273 11.68 7.56 -3.75
CA MET A 273 12.10 8.23 -2.51
C MET A 273 13.51 7.77 -2.08
N PHE A 274 13.80 6.48 -2.28
CA PHE A 274 15.10 5.86 -2.02
C PHE A 274 15.50 5.00 -3.21
N THR A 275 16.78 4.91 -3.48
CA THR A 275 17.31 4.16 -4.63
C THR A 275 16.99 2.67 -4.56
N GLU A 276 16.99 2.10 -3.35
CA GLU A 276 16.65 0.70 -3.07
C GLU A 276 15.17 0.38 -3.30
N TYR A 277 14.30 1.38 -3.32
CA TYR A 277 12.86 1.23 -3.57
C TYR A 277 12.44 1.77 -4.94
N SER A 278 13.28 1.55 -5.94
CA SER A 278 13.10 2.12 -7.28
C SER A 278 12.22 1.30 -8.21
N THR A 279 11.79 0.11 -7.80
CA THR A 279 10.94 -0.77 -8.62
C THR A 279 9.77 -1.32 -7.82
N LEU A 280 8.66 -1.60 -8.50
CA LEU A 280 7.51 -2.26 -7.90
C LEU A 280 7.70 -3.79 -7.90
N ARG A 281 7.13 -4.47 -6.90
CA ARG A 281 7.20 -5.92 -6.75
C ARG A 281 6.39 -6.64 -7.81
N SER A 282 6.93 -7.72 -8.36
CA SER A 282 6.25 -8.61 -9.30
C SER A 282 5.74 -9.91 -8.65
N GLU A 283 5.99 -10.08 -7.34
CA GLU A 283 5.54 -11.22 -6.52
C GLU A 283 5.59 -10.85 -5.04
N LEU A 284 4.92 -11.60 -4.17
CA LEU A 284 4.89 -11.33 -2.73
C LEU A 284 5.93 -12.15 -1.94
N ILE A 285 6.43 -13.23 -2.50
CA ILE A 285 7.24 -14.22 -1.79
C ILE A 285 8.56 -13.62 -1.25
N SER A 286 9.22 -12.75 -2.01
CA SER A 286 10.46 -12.11 -1.55
C SER A 286 10.24 -11.25 -0.31
N GLY A 287 9.12 -10.52 -0.24
CA GLY A 287 8.71 -9.75 0.94
C GLY A 287 8.42 -10.64 2.15
N LEU A 288 7.70 -11.74 1.93
CA LEU A 288 7.38 -12.71 2.97
C LEU A 288 8.65 -13.41 3.52
N ILE A 289 9.59 -13.77 2.65
CA ILE A 289 10.90 -14.31 3.06
C ILE A 289 11.66 -13.30 3.93
N HIS A 290 11.68 -12.04 3.52
CA HIS A 290 12.34 -10.98 4.30
C HIS A 290 11.71 -10.81 5.68
N SER A 291 10.38 -10.80 5.75
CA SER A 291 9.68 -10.73 7.04
C SER A 291 9.94 -11.96 7.91
N PHE A 292 10.02 -13.14 7.31
CA PHE A 292 10.38 -14.36 8.02
C PHE A 292 11.79 -14.26 8.63
N GLN A 293 12.79 -13.80 7.84
CA GLN A 293 14.14 -13.56 8.30
C GLN A 293 14.21 -12.53 9.44
N THR A 294 13.50 -11.43 9.29
CA THR A 294 13.45 -10.36 10.30
C THR A 294 12.89 -10.87 11.62
N ASN A 295 11.80 -11.65 11.58
CA ASN A 295 11.21 -12.24 12.79
C ASN A 295 12.16 -13.21 13.48
N LEU A 296 12.86 -14.06 12.73
CA LEU A 296 13.90 -14.93 13.29
C LEU A 296 15.02 -14.13 13.94
N ALA A 297 15.55 -13.12 13.26
CA ALA A 297 16.64 -12.28 13.75
C ALA A 297 16.27 -11.50 15.03
N GLN A 298 15.01 -11.10 15.16
CA GLN A 298 14.48 -10.41 16.34
C GLN A 298 14.06 -11.36 17.47
N GLY A 299 14.20 -12.69 17.28
CA GLY A 299 13.81 -13.67 18.29
C GLY A 299 12.32 -13.92 18.43
N ASN A 300 11.49 -13.43 17.48
CA ASN A 300 10.04 -13.62 17.48
C ASN A 300 9.62 -15.04 17.04
N GLY A 301 10.58 -15.88 16.59
CA GLY A 301 10.33 -17.19 16.04
C GLY A 301 9.98 -17.19 14.56
N ALA A 302 9.59 -18.35 14.04
CA ALA A 302 9.25 -18.53 12.64
C ALA A 302 7.90 -17.90 12.30
N LEU A 303 7.86 -17.05 11.29
CA LEU A 303 6.63 -16.44 10.81
C LEU A 303 5.74 -17.48 10.12
N GLN A 304 4.51 -17.61 10.57
CA GLN A 304 3.43 -18.26 9.84
C GLN A 304 2.55 -17.15 9.29
N GLY A 305 2.77 -16.75 8.03
CA GLY A 305 2.18 -15.51 7.52
C GLY A 305 1.54 -15.65 6.14
N PHE A 306 0.57 -14.79 5.86
CA PHE A 306 -0.01 -14.61 4.53
C PHE A 306 -0.24 -13.13 4.24
N GLU A 307 -0.29 -12.78 2.95
CA GLU A 307 -0.59 -11.44 2.46
C GLU A 307 -1.57 -11.53 1.28
N ILE A 308 -2.58 -10.66 1.29
CA ILE A 308 -3.46 -10.41 0.15
C ILE A 308 -3.15 -9.01 -0.36
N SER A 309 -2.57 -8.91 -1.55
CA SER A 309 -2.13 -7.62 -2.07
C SER A 309 -1.84 -7.66 -3.57
N LYS A 310 -1.52 -6.50 -4.14
CA LYS A 310 -1.21 -6.35 -5.57
C LYS A 310 0.26 -6.65 -5.88
N ILE A 311 0.46 -7.25 -7.04
CA ILE A 311 1.74 -7.33 -7.75
C ILE A 311 1.65 -6.56 -9.06
N PHE A 312 2.78 -6.14 -9.58
CA PHE A 312 2.87 -5.23 -10.70
C PHE A 312 3.72 -5.82 -11.83
N GLY A 313 3.28 -5.61 -13.05
CA GLY A 313 3.97 -6.07 -14.24
C GLY A 313 3.70 -5.14 -15.42
N ARG A 314 4.25 -5.50 -16.57
CA ARG A 314 3.97 -4.84 -17.85
C ARG A 314 3.71 -5.87 -18.92
N ASP A 315 2.75 -5.58 -19.78
CA ASP A 315 2.53 -6.27 -21.04
C ASP A 315 2.43 -5.29 -22.21
N GLU A 316 1.95 -5.76 -23.35
CA GLU A 316 1.75 -4.95 -24.56
C GLU A 316 0.71 -3.83 -24.37
N THR A 317 -0.19 -3.95 -23.40
CA THR A 317 -1.24 -2.97 -23.11
C THR A 317 -0.79 -1.92 -22.10
N GLY A 318 0.33 -2.13 -21.39
CA GLY A 318 0.90 -1.21 -20.42
C GLY A 318 1.15 -1.80 -19.04
N LEU A 319 0.83 -1.03 -18.00
CA LEU A 319 0.95 -1.46 -16.60
C LEU A 319 -0.18 -2.43 -16.24
N ILE A 320 0.20 -3.56 -15.64
CA ILE A 320 -0.75 -4.55 -15.10
C ILE A 320 -0.62 -4.57 -13.58
N GLU A 321 -1.76 -4.55 -12.91
CA GLU A 321 -1.91 -4.83 -11.49
C GLU A 321 -2.72 -6.11 -11.31
N THR A 322 -2.20 -7.04 -10.53
CA THR A 322 -2.87 -8.32 -10.25
C THR A 322 -3.01 -8.51 -8.76
N ASP A 323 -4.22 -8.81 -8.30
CA ASP A 323 -4.47 -9.16 -6.91
C ASP A 323 -4.08 -10.62 -6.67
N VAL A 324 -3.21 -10.83 -5.69
CA VAL A 324 -2.70 -12.16 -5.34
C VAL A 324 -2.77 -12.41 -3.84
N LEU A 325 -2.87 -13.66 -3.51
CA LEU A 325 -2.78 -14.19 -2.16
C LEU A 325 -1.51 -15.02 -2.06
N ALA A 326 -0.62 -14.68 -1.14
CA ALA A 326 0.59 -15.45 -0.92
C ALA A 326 0.81 -15.77 0.56
N GLY A 327 1.61 -16.77 0.86
CA GLY A 327 1.95 -17.10 2.23
C GLY A 327 3.28 -17.80 2.37
N ILE A 328 3.78 -17.75 3.60
CA ILE A 328 5.00 -18.44 4.05
C ILE A 328 4.70 -19.21 5.33
N ILE A 329 5.10 -20.47 5.34
CA ILE A 329 4.87 -21.40 6.45
C ILE A 329 6.19 -22.14 6.70
N GLY A 330 6.65 -22.19 7.94
CA GLY A 330 7.91 -22.91 8.15
C GLY A 330 8.44 -22.86 9.57
N GLY A 331 9.66 -23.36 9.73
CA GLY A 331 10.30 -23.48 11.02
C GLY A 331 9.73 -24.64 11.86
N ASP A 332 9.82 -24.49 13.16
CA ASP A 332 9.28 -25.42 14.14
C ASP A 332 8.16 -24.76 14.95
N PRO A 333 6.88 -25.01 14.61
CA PRO A 333 5.77 -24.43 15.34
C PRO A 333 5.62 -25.00 16.77
N GLY A 334 6.32 -26.07 17.06
CA GLY A 334 6.35 -26.71 18.38
C GLY A 334 7.52 -26.29 19.27
N ILE A 335 8.39 -25.39 18.80
CA ILE A 335 9.58 -25.00 19.56
C ILE A 335 9.22 -24.45 20.95
N GLY A 336 9.91 -24.96 21.96
CA GLY A 336 9.65 -24.58 23.35
C GLY A 336 8.40 -25.22 23.99
N ARG A 337 7.58 -25.98 23.24
CA ARG A 337 6.43 -26.68 23.80
C ARG A 337 6.86 -27.95 24.56
N TRP A 338 6.32 -28.14 25.76
CA TRP A 338 6.59 -29.29 26.59
C TRP A 338 6.16 -30.63 25.95
N THR A 339 5.16 -30.61 25.05
CA THR A 339 4.62 -31.77 24.33
C THR A 339 5.63 -32.47 23.43
N THR A 340 6.66 -31.74 22.96
CA THR A 340 7.72 -32.28 22.09
C THR A 340 8.95 -32.75 22.89
N GLY A 341 8.94 -32.61 24.21
CA GLY A 341 10.09 -32.87 25.05
C GLY A 341 11.30 -32.00 24.72
N GLY A 342 11.06 -30.81 24.16
CA GLY A 342 12.09 -29.85 23.74
C GLY A 342 12.82 -30.23 22.44
N LYS A 343 12.44 -31.29 21.74
CA LYS A 343 13.07 -31.71 20.49
C LYS A 343 12.48 -30.87 19.33
N PRO A 344 13.33 -30.35 18.43
CA PRO A 344 12.85 -29.66 17.23
C PRO A 344 12.01 -30.61 16.35
N GLN A 345 10.86 -30.13 15.92
CA GLN A 345 9.97 -30.84 14.97
C GLN A 345 9.62 -29.88 13.81
N PRO A 346 10.51 -29.76 12.82
CA PRO A 346 10.26 -28.90 11.67
C PRO A 346 9.04 -29.40 10.90
N LEU A 347 8.26 -28.45 10.38
CA LEU A 347 7.04 -28.72 9.65
C LEU A 347 7.32 -29.62 8.43
N SER A 348 6.58 -30.71 8.31
CA SER A 348 6.70 -31.61 7.16
C SER A 348 5.99 -31.05 5.92
N TRP A 349 6.31 -31.60 4.74
CA TRP A 349 5.59 -31.29 3.49
C TRP A 349 4.08 -31.52 3.61
N PHE A 350 3.69 -32.62 4.25
CA PHE A 350 2.28 -33.00 4.38
C PHE A 350 1.52 -32.07 5.33
N GLU A 351 2.14 -31.65 6.41
CA GLU A 351 1.54 -30.68 7.33
C GLU A 351 1.39 -29.31 6.66
N ALA A 352 2.41 -28.81 5.98
CA ALA A 352 2.34 -27.55 5.27
C ALA A 352 1.28 -27.56 4.15
N LYS A 353 1.19 -28.66 3.39
CA LYS A 353 0.15 -28.87 2.38
C LYS A 353 -1.23 -28.94 3.02
N GLY A 354 -1.36 -29.67 4.15
CA GLY A 354 -2.59 -29.83 4.92
C GLY A 354 -3.15 -28.51 5.45
N ILE A 355 -2.29 -27.55 5.82
CA ILE A 355 -2.70 -26.20 6.20
C ILE A 355 -3.44 -25.53 5.04
N LEU A 356 -2.86 -25.54 3.83
CA LEU A 356 -3.49 -24.94 2.65
C LEU A 356 -4.75 -25.71 2.21
N GLU A 357 -4.73 -27.03 2.29
CA GLU A 357 -5.90 -27.86 2.01
C GLU A 357 -7.05 -27.58 2.98
N SER A 358 -6.76 -27.35 4.26
CA SER A 358 -7.76 -27.00 5.27
C SER A 358 -8.45 -25.67 4.95
N VAL A 359 -7.69 -24.67 4.48
CA VAL A 359 -8.26 -23.40 4.00
C VAL A 359 -9.18 -23.63 2.80
N CYS A 360 -8.69 -24.34 1.77
CA CYS A 360 -9.48 -24.65 0.58
C CYS A 360 -10.76 -25.43 0.92
N HIS A 361 -10.65 -26.39 1.82
CA HIS A 361 -11.79 -27.19 2.28
C HIS A 361 -12.84 -26.33 3.02
N SER A 362 -12.40 -25.46 3.94
CA SER A 362 -13.30 -24.57 4.69
C SER A 362 -14.06 -23.59 3.77
N LEU A 363 -13.40 -23.16 2.71
CA LEU A 363 -13.98 -22.30 1.67
C LEU A 363 -14.72 -23.08 0.56
N LYS A 364 -14.70 -24.43 0.62
CA LYS A 364 -15.26 -25.35 -0.40
C LYS A 364 -14.69 -25.12 -1.81
N ILE A 365 -13.41 -24.82 -1.90
CA ILE A 365 -12.69 -24.64 -3.17
C ILE A 365 -12.02 -25.98 -3.54
N PRO A 366 -12.40 -26.64 -4.64
CA PRO A 366 -11.83 -27.90 -5.06
C PRO A 366 -10.52 -27.69 -5.84
N VAL A 367 -9.42 -27.49 -5.10
CA VAL A 367 -8.10 -27.27 -5.71
C VAL A 367 -7.45 -28.60 -6.07
N GLU A 368 -6.94 -28.67 -7.30
CA GLU A 368 -6.13 -29.78 -7.80
C GLU A 368 -4.65 -29.42 -7.74
N TYR A 369 -3.83 -30.38 -7.27
CA TYR A 369 -2.37 -30.24 -7.20
C TYR A 369 -1.72 -31.05 -8.33
N GLN A 370 -0.86 -30.39 -9.12
CA GLN A 370 -0.08 -31.03 -10.17
C GLN A 370 1.42 -30.79 -9.91
N ALA A 371 2.24 -31.84 -10.03
CA ALA A 371 3.69 -31.70 -9.85
C ALA A 371 4.26 -30.63 -10.79
N ASP A 372 5.06 -29.72 -10.26
CA ASP A 372 5.65 -28.61 -11.02
C ASP A 372 7.15 -28.50 -10.68
N ARG A 373 7.97 -28.17 -11.68
CA ARG A 373 9.42 -28.00 -11.56
C ARG A 373 9.90 -26.71 -12.23
N SER A 374 8.97 -25.84 -12.59
CA SER A 374 9.27 -24.67 -13.43
C SER A 374 9.90 -23.51 -12.67
N ASP A 375 9.63 -23.37 -11.37
CA ASP A 375 10.15 -22.27 -10.57
C ASP A 375 11.50 -22.63 -9.92
N PRO A 376 12.62 -21.97 -10.30
CA PRO A 376 13.94 -22.24 -9.76
C PRO A 376 14.08 -21.84 -8.28
N LYS A 377 13.19 -21.02 -7.72
CA LYS A 377 13.17 -20.65 -6.30
C LYS A 377 12.63 -21.79 -5.42
N LEU A 378 12.00 -22.79 -6.03
CA LEU A 378 11.31 -23.87 -5.33
C LEU A 378 12.02 -25.22 -5.52
N HIS A 379 11.82 -26.10 -4.54
CA HIS A 379 12.41 -27.44 -4.53
C HIS A 379 11.81 -28.31 -5.65
N PRO A 380 12.60 -28.87 -6.60
CA PRO A 380 12.08 -29.54 -7.80
C PRO A 380 11.26 -30.81 -7.54
N GLY A 381 11.40 -31.43 -6.38
CA GLY A 381 10.65 -32.62 -5.96
C GLY A 381 9.55 -32.33 -4.92
N ARG A 382 9.39 -31.06 -4.50
CA ARG A 382 8.40 -30.66 -3.48
C ARG A 382 7.75 -29.34 -3.88
N THR A 383 7.23 -29.30 -5.11
CA THR A 383 6.49 -28.16 -5.67
C THR A 383 5.32 -28.68 -6.49
N ALA A 384 4.20 -27.99 -6.35
CA ALA A 384 3.00 -28.24 -7.12
C ALA A 384 2.43 -26.93 -7.66
N SER A 385 1.92 -26.97 -8.89
CA SER A 385 0.97 -25.98 -9.39
C SER A 385 -0.42 -26.31 -8.89
N LEU A 386 -1.18 -25.28 -8.55
CA LEU A 386 -2.56 -25.39 -8.05
C LEU A 386 -3.53 -24.97 -9.14
N TRP A 387 -4.60 -25.76 -9.30
CA TRP A 387 -5.58 -25.58 -10.37
C TRP A 387 -7.00 -25.59 -9.82
N LEU A 388 -7.85 -24.76 -10.39
CA LEU A 388 -9.28 -24.68 -10.11
C LEU A 388 -10.05 -24.74 -11.42
N GLN A 389 -10.89 -25.75 -11.60
CA GLN A 389 -11.70 -25.92 -12.82
C GLN A 389 -10.89 -25.84 -14.13
N GLY A 390 -9.66 -26.37 -14.14
CA GLY A 390 -8.78 -26.35 -15.30
C GLY A 390 -8.00 -25.05 -15.51
N GLN A 391 -8.19 -24.03 -14.65
CA GLN A 391 -7.42 -22.80 -14.64
C GLN A 391 -6.31 -22.87 -13.59
N LYS A 392 -5.08 -22.50 -13.97
CA LYS A 392 -3.95 -22.43 -13.03
C LYS A 392 -4.16 -21.24 -12.07
N LEU A 393 -4.23 -21.53 -10.76
CA LEU A 393 -4.30 -20.52 -9.71
C LEU A 393 -2.92 -19.95 -9.35
N GLY A 394 -1.92 -20.83 -9.29
CA GLY A 394 -0.60 -20.48 -8.80
C GLY A 394 0.20 -21.71 -8.41
N TYR A 395 0.95 -21.59 -7.32
CA TYR A 395 1.84 -22.66 -6.86
C TYR A 395 1.92 -22.75 -5.33
N PHE A 396 2.35 -23.93 -4.87
CA PHE A 396 2.77 -24.21 -3.49
C PHE A 396 4.05 -25.05 -3.55
N GLY A 397 5.06 -24.72 -2.75
CA GLY A 397 6.31 -25.48 -2.75
C GLY A 397 7.20 -25.19 -1.55
N GLN A 398 8.16 -26.10 -1.31
CA GLN A 398 9.26 -25.86 -0.40
C GLN A 398 10.27 -24.93 -1.08
N LEU A 399 10.88 -24.01 -0.34
CA LEU A 399 11.97 -23.19 -0.86
C LEU A 399 13.15 -24.06 -1.32
N HIS A 400 13.77 -23.66 -2.43
CA HIS A 400 14.94 -24.36 -2.95
C HIS A 400 16.06 -24.38 -1.89
N PRO A 401 16.75 -25.51 -1.67
CA PRO A 401 17.78 -25.64 -0.64
C PRO A 401 18.90 -24.58 -0.74
N GLN A 402 19.27 -24.20 -1.96
CA GLN A 402 20.27 -23.16 -2.21
C GLN A 402 19.76 -21.80 -1.74
N LEU A 403 18.56 -21.37 -2.17
CA LEU A 403 17.95 -20.11 -1.75
C LEU A 403 17.78 -20.06 -0.23
N ARG A 404 17.33 -21.17 0.37
CA ARG A 404 17.22 -21.30 1.82
C ARG A 404 18.55 -21.06 2.53
N GLN A 405 19.64 -21.64 2.01
CA GLN A 405 20.99 -21.47 2.57
C GLN A 405 21.50 -20.04 2.40
N GLU A 406 21.32 -19.44 1.23
CA GLU A 406 21.69 -18.03 0.94
C GLU A 406 20.96 -17.05 1.86
N LYS A 407 19.72 -17.36 2.23
CA LYS A 407 18.88 -16.52 3.10
C LYS A 407 18.93 -16.91 4.58
N ASP A 408 19.78 -17.87 4.97
CA ASP A 408 19.92 -18.39 6.34
C ASP A 408 18.59 -18.79 6.99
N LEU A 409 17.79 -19.57 6.25
CA LEU A 409 16.47 -20.00 6.70
C LEU A 409 16.48 -21.43 7.23
N PRO A 410 15.52 -21.84 8.11
CA PRO A 410 15.34 -23.22 8.58
C PRO A 410 15.12 -24.21 7.43
N ALA A 411 15.36 -25.49 7.68
CA ALA A 411 15.27 -26.55 6.67
C ALA A 411 13.88 -26.69 6.02
N ALA A 412 12.82 -26.41 6.77
CA ALA A 412 11.43 -26.56 6.35
C ALA A 412 10.75 -25.20 6.25
N VAL A 413 10.80 -24.60 5.08
CA VAL A 413 10.05 -23.36 4.74
C VAL A 413 9.32 -23.61 3.43
N TYR A 414 8.02 -23.40 3.46
CA TYR A 414 7.10 -23.57 2.35
C TYR A 414 6.44 -22.25 2.01
N VAL A 415 6.18 -22.04 0.73
CA VAL A 415 5.52 -20.82 0.23
C VAL A 415 4.43 -21.18 -0.77
N PHE A 416 3.46 -20.31 -0.89
CA PHE A 416 2.45 -20.36 -1.95
C PHE A 416 2.16 -18.95 -2.44
N GLN A 417 1.78 -18.84 -3.72
CA GLN A 417 1.21 -17.64 -4.30
C GLN A 417 0.12 -18.03 -5.29
N LEU A 418 -1.06 -17.43 -5.13
CA LEU A 418 -2.27 -17.74 -5.87
C LEU A 418 -2.87 -16.45 -6.44
N ASN A 419 -3.35 -16.48 -7.66
CA ASN A 419 -4.15 -15.41 -8.24
C ASN A 419 -5.51 -15.38 -7.53
N LEU A 420 -5.92 -14.19 -7.11
CA LEU A 420 -7.11 -14.02 -6.28
C LEU A 420 -8.41 -14.01 -7.10
N ASP A 421 -8.41 -13.41 -8.28
CA ASP A 421 -9.61 -13.26 -9.12
C ASP A 421 -10.32 -14.58 -9.43
N PRO A 422 -9.62 -15.68 -9.85
CA PRO A 422 -10.30 -16.94 -10.09
C PRO A 422 -10.95 -17.53 -8.83
N ILE A 423 -10.37 -17.25 -7.65
CA ILE A 423 -10.91 -17.69 -6.36
C ILE A 423 -12.17 -16.89 -6.03
N LEU A 424 -12.13 -15.57 -6.15
CA LEU A 424 -13.28 -14.71 -5.92
C LEU A 424 -14.43 -15.03 -6.87
N ASN A 425 -14.14 -15.15 -8.17
CA ASN A 425 -15.14 -15.53 -9.19
C ASN A 425 -15.78 -16.89 -8.87
N TYR A 426 -14.98 -17.86 -8.41
CA TYR A 426 -15.50 -19.16 -8.00
C TYR A 426 -16.44 -19.05 -6.80
N LEU A 427 -16.06 -18.27 -5.78
CA LEU A 427 -16.84 -18.10 -4.54
C LEU A 427 -18.09 -17.24 -4.75
N ALA A 428 -18.05 -16.28 -5.67
CA ALA A 428 -19.15 -15.38 -5.99
C ALA A 428 -20.29 -16.03 -6.77
N ALA A 429 -20.11 -17.25 -7.27
CA ALA A 429 -21.18 -17.94 -7.99
C ALA A 429 -22.42 -18.14 -7.10
N GLU A 430 -23.59 -17.78 -7.61
CA GLU A 430 -24.87 -17.70 -6.85
C GLU A 430 -25.18 -19.00 -6.09
N GLU A 431 -24.92 -20.15 -6.70
CA GLU A 431 -25.12 -21.46 -6.09
C GLU A 431 -24.20 -21.77 -4.87
N ARG A 432 -23.18 -20.92 -4.62
CA ARG A 432 -22.21 -21.06 -3.52
C ARG A 432 -22.38 -20.04 -2.41
N LEU A 433 -23.11 -18.97 -2.69
CA LEU A 433 -23.39 -17.93 -1.69
C LEU A 433 -24.35 -18.42 -0.62
N VAL A 434 -25.31 -19.27 -1.01
CA VAL A 434 -26.28 -19.82 -0.09
C VAL A 434 -26.01 -21.32 0.14
N PRO A 435 -25.79 -21.75 1.38
CA PRO A 435 -25.63 -23.17 1.68
C PRO A 435 -26.89 -23.98 1.33
N VAL A 436 -26.71 -24.98 0.49
CA VAL A 436 -27.81 -25.89 0.14
C VAL A 436 -27.67 -27.17 0.97
N PHE A 437 -28.74 -27.51 1.68
CA PHE A 437 -28.80 -28.76 2.44
C PHE A 437 -28.74 -29.94 1.46
N LYS A 438 -27.82 -30.90 1.76
CA LYS A 438 -27.75 -32.20 1.08
C LYS A 438 -28.17 -33.29 2.05
N ASN A 439 -29.06 -34.15 1.60
CA ASN A 439 -29.43 -35.32 2.38
C ASN A 439 -28.20 -36.17 2.69
N TYR A 440 -28.10 -36.64 3.91
CA TYR A 440 -27.09 -37.58 4.36
C TYR A 440 -27.71 -38.94 4.64
N SER A 441 -26.93 -39.98 4.44
CA SER A 441 -27.37 -41.34 4.72
C SER A 441 -27.37 -41.63 6.22
N THR A 442 -28.42 -42.26 6.70
CA THR A 442 -28.51 -42.85 8.06
C THR A 442 -28.07 -44.32 8.09
N PHE A 443 -27.74 -44.88 6.94
CA PHE A 443 -27.30 -46.27 6.83
C PHE A 443 -25.78 -46.42 7.01
N PRO A 444 -25.28 -47.55 7.52
CA PRO A 444 -23.86 -47.76 7.70
C PRO A 444 -23.11 -47.85 6.37
N ALA A 445 -21.85 -47.42 6.39
CA ALA A 445 -20.95 -47.61 5.26
C ALA A 445 -20.45 -49.05 5.15
N SER A 446 -20.01 -49.45 3.97
CA SER A 446 -19.30 -50.70 3.70
C SER A 446 -17.93 -50.38 3.10
N ASP A 447 -16.86 -50.81 3.78
CA ASP A 447 -15.50 -50.54 3.38
C ASP A 447 -14.89 -51.70 2.59
N ARG A 448 -14.03 -51.39 1.62
CA ARG A 448 -13.22 -52.38 0.88
C ARG A 448 -11.82 -51.83 0.69
N ASP A 449 -10.86 -52.62 1.14
CA ASP A 449 -9.44 -52.30 1.01
C ASP A 449 -8.85 -52.98 -0.23
N ILE A 450 -7.93 -52.29 -0.86
CA ILE A 450 -7.16 -52.77 -1.98
C ILE A 450 -5.70 -52.38 -1.82
N ALA A 451 -4.80 -53.36 -1.90
CA ALA A 451 -3.36 -53.10 -1.90
C ALA A 451 -2.71 -53.52 -3.22
N PHE A 452 -1.82 -52.70 -3.72
CA PHE A 452 -1.14 -52.94 -5.01
C PHE A 452 0.22 -52.24 -5.08
N PHE A 453 1.05 -52.74 -5.99
CA PHE A 453 2.28 -52.09 -6.37
C PHE A 453 2.04 -51.19 -7.59
N ALA A 454 2.49 -49.93 -7.50
CA ALA A 454 2.39 -48.93 -8.54
C ALA A 454 3.75 -48.27 -8.78
N SER A 455 4.01 -47.81 -10.01
CA SER A 455 5.20 -47.00 -10.31
C SER A 455 5.27 -45.77 -9.41
N VAL A 456 6.47 -45.40 -8.97
CA VAL A 456 6.69 -44.18 -8.15
C VAL A 456 6.34 -42.91 -8.93
N ASP A 457 6.37 -42.94 -10.25
CA ASP A 457 6.03 -41.81 -11.12
C ASP A 457 4.53 -41.62 -11.35
N LEU A 458 3.72 -42.63 -10.96
CA LEU A 458 2.29 -42.59 -11.16
C LEU A 458 1.62 -41.63 -10.14
N SER A 459 0.84 -40.69 -10.68
CA SER A 459 0.11 -39.71 -9.85
C SER A 459 -0.97 -40.41 -9.01
N LEU A 460 -0.94 -40.18 -7.69
CA LEU A 460 -1.99 -40.67 -6.77
C LEU A 460 -3.36 -40.04 -7.11
N ALA A 461 -3.39 -38.78 -7.49
CA ALA A 461 -4.61 -38.09 -7.87
C ALA A 461 -5.29 -38.74 -9.11
N ASP A 462 -4.49 -39.22 -10.07
CA ASP A 462 -5.02 -39.90 -11.27
C ASP A 462 -5.59 -41.28 -10.93
N ILE A 463 -4.94 -41.97 -9.98
CA ILE A 463 -5.45 -43.24 -9.41
C ILE A 463 -6.79 -42.98 -8.71
N GLN A 464 -6.85 -42.02 -7.79
CA GLN A 464 -8.07 -41.69 -7.03
C GLN A 464 -9.22 -41.25 -7.95
N LYS A 465 -8.96 -40.38 -8.95
CA LYS A 465 -9.95 -39.98 -9.96
C LYS A 465 -10.50 -41.19 -10.76
N SER A 466 -9.63 -42.13 -11.08
CA SER A 466 -10.04 -43.33 -11.86
C SER A 466 -10.85 -44.29 -10.99
N ILE A 467 -10.49 -44.46 -9.71
CA ILE A 467 -11.26 -45.24 -8.75
C ILE A 467 -12.64 -44.59 -8.51
N ALA A 468 -12.69 -43.27 -8.28
CA ALA A 468 -13.94 -42.56 -8.07
C ALA A 468 -14.90 -42.72 -9.26
N LYS A 469 -14.37 -42.67 -10.51
CA LYS A 469 -15.15 -42.89 -11.71
C LYS A 469 -15.65 -44.33 -11.85
N ALA A 470 -14.84 -45.33 -11.48
CA ALA A 470 -15.19 -46.72 -11.58
C ALA A 470 -16.18 -47.18 -10.50
N GLY A 471 -16.08 -46.58 -9.29
CA GLY A 471 -16.90 -46.91 -8.12
C GLY A 471 -18.36 -46.45 -8.21
N GLY A 472 -18.67 -45.50 -9.11
CA GLY A 472 -20.04 -45.03 -9.38
C GLY A 472 -20.67 -44.31 -8.21
N GLU A 473 -22.01 -44.23 -8.22
CA GLU A 473 -22.77 -43.40 -7.25
C GLU A 473 -22.75 -43.90 -5.81
N LEU A 474 -22.50 -45.17 -5.58
CA LEU A 474 -22.41 -45.74 -4.25
C LEU A 474 -21.06 -45.50 -3.57
N LEU A 475 -20.02 -45.12 -4.32
CA LEU A 475 -18.72 -44.81 -3.74
C LEU A 475 -18.72 -43.40 -3.14
N GLU A 476 -18.71 -43.33 -1.82
CA GLU A 476 -18.72 -42.08 -1.04
C GLU A 476 -17.34 -41.46 -0.95
N ALA A 477 -16.30 -42.25 -0.69
CA ALA A 477 -14.93 -41.77 -0.50
C ALA A 477 -13.85 -42.77 -0.93
N VAL A 478 -12.66 -42.24 -1.26
CA VAL A 478 -11.45 -43.01 -1.57
C VAL A 478 -10.32 -42.49 -0.72
N GLU A 479 -9.82 -43.30 0.18
CA GLU A 479 -8.79 -42.94 1.16
C GLU A 479 -7.52 -43.77 0.94
N VAL A 480 -6.37 -43.09 0.86
CA VAL A 480 -5.07 -43.76 0.91
C VAL A 480 -4.65 -43.83 2.38
N PHE A 481 -4.55 -45.01 2.90
CA PHE A 481 -4.22 -45.18 4.32
C PHE A 481 -2.81 -45.73 4.57
N ASP A 482 -2.14 -46.27 3.52
CA ASP A 482 -0.75 -46.68 3.62
C ASP A 482 0.03 -46.51 2.32
N GLU A 483 1.27 -46.04 2.43
CA GLU A 483 2.28 -46.05 1.36
C GLU A 483 3.58 -46.64 1.94
N TYR A 484 4.06 -47.71 1.33
CA TYR A 484 5.29 -48.36 1.78
C TYR A 484 6.31 -48.46 0.63
N ARG A 485 7.55 -48.15 0.96
CA ARG A 485 8.74 -48.30 0.08
C ARG A 485 9.80 -49.03 0.90
N GLY A 486 10.16 -50.24 0.54
CA GLY A 486 11.14 -51.04 1.29
C GLY A 486 11.47 -52.36 0.64
N ALA A 487 12.11 -53.26 1.39
CA ALA A 487 12.76 -54.47 0.90
C ALA A 487 11.87 -55.46 0.12
N ASN A 488 10.54 -55.39 0.25
CA ASN A 488 9.60 -56.27 -0.45
C ASN A 488 8.81 -55.56 -1.56
N VAL A 489 9.24 -54.41 -2.00
CA VAL A 489 8.63 -53.65 -3.10
C VAL A 489 9.55 -53.74 -4.31
N PRO A 490 9.05 -54.08 -5.53
CA PRO A 490 9.88 -54.08 -6.75
C PRO A 490 10.53 -52.72 -7.01
N ASP A 491 11.75 -52.77 -7.60
CA ASP A 491 12.49 -51.55 -7.94
C ASP A 491 11.67 -50.59 -8.80
N GLY A 492 11.68 -49.31 -8.47
CA GLY A 492 10.92 -48.29 -9.19
C GLY A 492 9.42 -48.27 -8.87
N GLN A 493 8.97 -49.09 -7.90
CA GLN A 493 7.57 -49.14 -7.46
C GLN A 493 7.42 -48.73 -5.99
N ARG A 494 6.17 -48.47 -5.60
CA ARG A 494 5.71 -48.29 -4.22
C ARG A 494 4.47 -49.13 -3.98
N SER A 495 4.30 -49.63 -2.76
CA SER A 495 3.08 -50.27 -2.35
C SER A 495 2.10 -49.21 -1.87
N LEU A 496 0.89 -49.24 -2.39
CA LEU A 496 -0.22 -48.40 -1.95
C LEU A 496 -1.33 -49.24 -1.40
N ALA A 497 -1.96 -48.79 -0.29
CA ALA A 497 -3.17 -49.36 0.23
C ALA A 497 -4.27 -48.28 0.25
N ILE A 498 -5.38 -48.60 -0.40
CA ILE A 498 -6.49 -47.68 -0.63
C ILE A 498 -7.76 -48.30 -0.09
N ARG A 499 -8.52 -47.51 0.66
CA ARG A 499 -9.86 -47.83 1.15
C ARG A 499 -10.91 -47.17 0.28
N SER A 500 -11.85 -47.96 -0.22
CA SER A 500 -13.04 -47.50 -0.92
C SER A 500 -14.22 -47.60 0.03
N ILE A 501 -14.88 -46.49 0.34
CA ILE A 501 -16.01 -46.39 1.24
C ILE A 501 -17.28 -46.26 0.42
N TYR A 502 -18.20 -47.22 0.58
CA TYR A 502 -19.47 -47.26 -0.12
C TYR A 502 -20.63 -46.98 0.81
N ARG A 503 -21.62 -46.23 0.35
CA ARG A 503 -22.83 -45.93 1.08
C ARG A 503 -24.00 -45.65 0.16
N ALA A 504 -25.19 -46.14 0.53
CA ALA A 504 -26.44 -45.78 -0.12
C ALA A 504 -27.26 -44.81 0.73
N LEU A 505 -28.10 -44.00 0.13
CA LEU A 505 -28.99 -43.07 0.82
C LEU A 505 -30.27 -43.74 1.35
N ASP A 506 -30.64 -44.85 0.80
CA ASP A 506 -31.95 -45.49 0.95
C ASP A 506 -31.92 -46.88 1.61
N ARG A 507 -30.74 -47.51 1.76
CA ARG A 507 -30.61 -48.87 2.31
C ARG A 507 -29.23 -49.18 2.86
N THR A 508 -29.10 -50.24 3.63
CA THR A 508 -27.83 -50.87 3.97
C THR A 508 -27.33 -51.65 2.77
N LEU A 509 -26.05 -51.45 2.42
CA LEU A 509 -25.42 -52.15 1.30
C LEU A 509 -25.07 -53.61 1.69
N THR A 510 -25.22 -54.48 0.72
CA THR A 510 -24.79 -55.91 0.83
C THR A 510 -23.53 -56.14 -0.01
N ASP A 511 -22.86 -57.29 0.17
CA ASP A 511 -21.71 -57.67 -0.62
C ASP A 511 -22.07 -57.76 -2.12
N ALA A 512 -23.29 -58.18 -2.46
CA ALA A 512 -23.77 -58.19 -3.85
C ALA A 512 -23.88 -56.83 -4.49
N ASP A 513 -24.07 -55.76 -3.72
CA ASP A 513 -24.09 -54.35 -4.21
C ASP A 513 -22.66 -53.84 -4.45
N VAL A 514 -21.70 -54.22 -3.58
CA VAL A 514 -20.36 -53.59 -3.51
C VAL A 514 -19.32 -54.35 -4.35
N GLU A 515 -19.33 -55.70 -4.35
CA GLU A 515 -18.30 -56.52 -5.02
C GLU A 515 -18.17 -56.26 -6.52
N PRO A 516 -19.28 -56.08 -7.31
CA PRO A 516 -19.15 -55.73 -8.71
C PRO A 516 -18.46 -54.39 -8.95
N LEU A 517 -18.64 -53.40 -8.08
CA LEU A 517 -17.99 -52.10 -8.17
C LEU A 517 -16.51 -52.21 -7.77
N GLN A 518 -16.22 -52.97 -6.74
CA GLN A 518 -14.85 -53.25 -6.31
C GLN A 518 -14.06 -53.99 -7.38
N GLN A 519 -14.71 -54.94 -8.10
CA GLN A 519 -14.07 -55.63 -9.20
C GLN A 519 -13.79 -54.69 -10.37
N LYS A 520 -14.70 -53.76 -10.72
CA LYS A 520 -14.45 -52.73 -11.73
C LYS A 520 -13.25 -51.84 -11.37
N ILE A 521 -13.10 -51.49 -10.10
CA ILE A 521 -11.97 -50.73 -9.60
C ILE A 521 -10.67 -51.51 -9.80
N ARG A 522 -10.65 -52.80 -9.45
CA ARG A 522 -9.49 -53.70 -9.67
C ARG A 522 -9.11 -53.74 -11.14
N ASP A 523 -10.10 -53.95 -12.03
CA ASP A 523 -9.89 -54.02 -13.46
C ASP A 523 -9.30 -52.73 -14.03
N VAL A 524 -9.87 -51.57 -13.67
CA VAL A 524 -9.35 -50.25 -14.08
C VAL A 524 -7.94 -50.01 -13.58
N LEU A 525 -7.61 -50.42 -12.36
CA LEU A 525 -6.26 -50.26 -11.80
C LEU A 525 -5.25 -51.10 -12.60
N VAL A 526 -5.60 -52.33 -12.91
CA VAL A 526 -4.72 -53.22 -13.68
C VAL A 526 -4.60 -52.79 -15.15
N GLU A 527 -5.72 -52.53 -15.84
CA GLU A 527 -5.73 -52.22 -17.25
C GLU A 527 -5.11 -50.85 -17.59
N LYS A 528 -5.52 -49.81 -16.81
CA LYS A 528 -5.12 -48.45 -17.11
C LYS A 528 -3.74 -48.12 -16.56
N PHE A 529 -3.43 -48.56 -15.34
CA PHE A 529 -2.21 -48.19 -14.62
C PHE A 529 -1.17 -49.29 -14.51
N ARG A 530 -1.51 -50.49 -15.00
CA ARG A 530 -0.63 -51.68 -15.00
C ARG A 530 -0.10 -52.00 -13.58
N VAL A 531 -0.93 -51.79 -12.57
CA VAL A 531 -0.56 -52.10 -11.18
C VAL A 531 -0.59 -53.62 -10.97
N THR A 532 0.21 -54.10 -10.01
CA THR A 532 0.18 -55.49 -9.53
C THR A 532 -0.56 -55.53 -8.20
N LEU A 533 -1.75 -56.16 -8.20
CA LEU A 533 -2.54 -56.34 -6.99
C LEU A 533 -1.79 -57.23 -6.02
N ARG A 534 -1.87 -56.89 -4.72
CA ARG A 534 -1.37 -57.74 -3.65
C ARG A 534 -2.51 -58.60 -3.12
N SER A 535 -2.24 -59.90 -2.94
CA SER A 535 -3.15 -60.85 -2.34
C SER A 535 -3.25 -60.68 -0.83
#